data_c14cc46cbe438f9d9107d65159769005
#
_entry.id   c14cc46cbe438f9d9107d65159769005
#
_cell.length_a   1.000
_cell.length_b   1.000
_cell.length_c   1.000
_cell.angle_alpha   90.00
_cell.angle_beta   90.00
_cell.angle_gamma   90.00
#
_symmetry.space_group_name_H-M   'P 1'
#
loop_
_entity.id
_entity.type
_entity.pdbx_description
1 polymer ?
#
loop_
_entity_poly.entity_id
_entity_poly.type
_entity_poly.pdbx_seq_one_letter_code
_entity_poly.pdbx_strand_id
1 'polypeptide(L)'
;MIAGGGSGHSPQAEGFVGDGVLNAAVPGVIFASPNTQQILKGIQLAGSKAGTLIIVMNYTGDVLHFGLAKEKFAALNPEAAKKTRFIVSADDVSVGREQSGIVGRRGLAGTTLIHKVSGAVAAKVS
;
A
#
# COMPACT_ATOMS: atom_id res chain seq x y z
N MET A 1 9.25 -1.62 0.24
CA MET A 1 7.82 -1.67 -0.10
C MET A 1 7.00 -1.47 1.16
N ILE A 2 5.87 -0.77 1.04
CA ILE A 2 4.99 -0.41 2.15
C ILE A 2 3.55 -0.77 1.78
N ALA A 3 2.80 -1.31 2.73
CA ALA A 3 1.35 -1.52 2.61
C ALA A 3 0.66 -1.20 3.92
N GLY A 4 -0.64 -1.29 3.97
CA GLY A 4 -1.41 -1.09 5.19
C GLY A 4 -2.91 -1.09 4.93
N GLY A 5 -3.65 -0.82 5.95
CA GLY A 5 -5.10 -0.80 5.95
C GLY A 5 -5.64 -0.85 7.36
N GLY A 6 -6.95 -1.02 7.53
CA GLY A 6 -7.56 -1.16 8.84
C GLY A 6 -7.10 -2.45 9.55
N SER A 7 -6.92 -2.39 10.85
CA SER A 7 -6.73 -3.58 11.67
C SER A 7 -8.04 -4.38 11.78
N GLY A 8 -7.95 -5.67 12.11
CA GLY A 8 -9.10 -6.58 12.21
C GLY A 8 -9.25 -7.52 11.02
N HIS A 9 -8.55 -7.25 9.92
CA HIS A 9 -8.41 -8.14 8.75
C HIS A 9 -7.07 -8.89 8.80
N SER A 10 -6.39 -8.82 9.91
CA SER A 10 -5.04 -9.37 10.09
C SER A 10 -5.01 -10.88 9.82
N PRO A 11 -3.88 -11.37 9.29
CA PRO A 11 -2.56 -10.72 9.23
C PRO A 11 -2.27 -9.96 7.92
N GLN A 12 -3.27 -9.39 7.28
CA GLN A 12 -3.07 -8.62 6.04
C GLN A 12 -2.10 -7.46 6.26
N ALA A 13 -1.19 -7.21 5.37
CA ALA A 13 -0.03 -6.33 5.45
C ALA A 13 0.96 -6.67 6.58
N GLU A 14 0.58 -6.60 7.86
CA GLU A 14 1.46 -6.79 9.02
C GLU A 14 2.14 -8.16 9.01
N GLY A 15 1.39 -9.22 8.69
CA GLY A 15 1.91 -10.58 8.59
C GLY A 15 2.83 -10.83 7.38
N PHE A 16 2.97 -9.85 6.50
CA PHE A 16 3.82 -9.92 5.31
C PHE A 16 5.06 -9.01 5.38
N VAL A 17 5.39 -8.48 6.56
CA VAL A 17 6.64 -7.74 6.75
C VAL A 17 7.78 -8.72 6.94
N GLY A 18 8.78 -8.66 6.06
CA GLY A 18 9.93 -9.55 6.09
C GLY A 18 10.74 -9.48 4.80
N ASP A 19 11.83 -10.24 4.77
CA ASP A 19 12.75 -10.28 3.64
C ASP A 19 12.05 -10.78 2.36
N GLY A 20 12.24 -10.03 1.27
CA GLY A 20 11.64 -10.35 -0.02
C GLY A 20 10.11 -10.20 -0.08
N VAL A 21 9.52 -9.47 0.88
CA VAL A 21 8.09 -9.13 0.90
C VAL A 21 7.95 -7.63 1.22
N LEU A 22 7.26 -7.25 2.29
CA LEU A 22 7.12 -5.85 2.69
C LEU A 22 8.24 -5.42 3.64
N ASN A 23 8.67 -4.17 3.53
CA ASN A 23 9.62 -3.57 4.49
C ASN A 23 8.88 -2.94 5.68
N ALA A 24 7.64 -2.50 5.48
CA ALA A 24 6.81 -1.95 6.54
C ALA A 24 5.32 -2.12 6.26
N ALA A 25 4.55 -2.20 7.33
CA ALA A 25 3.10 -2.11 7.29
C ALA A 25 2.63 -0.94 8.17
N VAL A 26 1.56 -0.27 7.75
CA VAL A 26 0.95 0.83 8.49
C VAL A 26 -0.49 0.45 8.82
N PRO A 27 -0.73 -0.23 9.96
CA PRO A 27 -2.08 -0.56 10.37
C PRO A 27 -2.81 0.65 10.94
N GLY A 28 -4.09 0.74 10.65
CA GLY A 28 -5.00 1.66 11.31
C GLY A 28 -5.57 1.08 12.60
N VAL A 29 -6.61 1.69 13.13
CA VAL A 29 -7.40 1.12 14.23
C VAL A 29 -8.34 0.04 13.70
N ILE A 30 -9.10 -0.62 14.59
CA ILE A 30 -9.98 -1.74 14.23
C ILE A 30 -10.96 -1.30 13.13
N PHE A 31 -10.94 -2.01 12.00
CA PHE A 31 -11.77 -1.79 10.81
C PHE A 31 -11.78 -0.34 10.27
N ALA A 32 -10.77 0.45 10.55
CA ALA A 32 -10.62 1.79 10.00
C ALA A 32 -9.21 2.01 9.44
N SER A 33 -9.16 2.71 8.30
CA SER A 33 -7.90 3.05 7.63
C SER A 33 -6.96 3.82 8.55
N PRO A 34 -5.64 3.62 8.41
CA PRO A 34 -4.69 4.49 9.10
C PRO A 34 -4.87 5.94 8.64
N ASN A 35 -4.60 6.88 9.52
CA ASN A 35 -4.67 8.28 9.15
C ASN A 35 -3.44 8.70 8.32
N THR A 36 -3.57 9.82 7.63
CA THR A 36 -2.53 10.34 6.73
C THR A 36 -1.19 10.57 7.43
N GLN A 37 -1.19 10.97 8.71
CA GLN A 37 0.04 11.21 9.48
C GLN A 37 0.78 9.90 9.79
N GLN A 38 0.05 8.85 10.16
CA GLN A 38 0.63 7.52 10.38
C GLN A 38 1.28 6.99 9.11
N ILE A 39 0.58 7.11 7.97
CA ILE A 39 1.08 6.66 6.67
C ILE A 39 2.32 7.46 6.26
N LEU A 40 2.28 8.79 6.38
CA LEU A 40 3.41 9.67 6.08
C LEU A 40 4.64 9.28 6.91
N LYS A 41 4.46 9.02 8.20
CA LYS A 41 5.53 8.54 9.08
C LYS A 41 6.08 7.19 8.63
N GLY A 42 5.20 6.26 8.24
CA GLY A 42 5.59 4.96 7.68
C GLY A 42 6.45 5.10 6.43
N ILE A 43 6.05 5.96 5.48
CA ILE A 43 6.82 6.25 4.26
C ILE A 43 8.21 6.81 4.59
N GLN A 44 8.28 7.75 5.53
CA GLN A 44 9.54 8.37 5.96
C GLN A 44 10.49 7.37 6.61
N LEU A 45 9.98 6.49 7.47
CA LEU A 45 10.79 5.51 8.20
C LEU A 45 11.25 4.35 7.31
N ALA A 46 10.42 3.90 6.39
CA ALA A 46 10.71 2.76 5.51
C ALA A 46 11.31 3.18 4.16
N GLY A 47 11.46 4.46 3.91
CA GLY A 47 12.00 4.98 2.66
C GLY A 47 13.43 4.52 2.40
N SER A 48 13.74 4.22 1.15
CA SER A 48 15.09 3.86 0.73
C SER A 48 15.58 4.76 -0.41
N LYS A 49 16.89 4.80 -0.61
CA LYS A 49 17.51 5.53 -1.74
C LYS A 49 17.10 4.96 -3.10
N ALA A 50 16.77 3.67 -3.16
CA ALA A 50 16.32 3.00 -4.37
C ALA A 50 14.89 3.42 -4.76
N GLY A 51 14.05 3.81 -3.80
CA GLY A 51 12.69 4.25 -4.01
C GLY A 51 11.69 3.54 -3.08
N THR A 52 10.42 3.91 -3.20
CA THR A 52 9.35 3.37 -2.38
C THR A 52 8.18 2.94 -3.25
N LEU A 53 7.73 1.71 -3.06
CA LEU A 53 6.49 1.19 -3.65
C LEU A 53 5.44 1.08 -2.54
N ILE A 54 4.33 1.77 -2.72
CA ILE A 54 3.17 1.77 -1.82
C ILE A 54 2.09 0.89 -2.45
N ILE A 55 1.65 -0.14 -1.76
CA ILE A 55 0.62 -1.08 -2.22
C ILE A 55 -0.59 -0.95 -1.32
N VAL A 56 -1.73 -0.64 -1.90
CA VAL A 56 -2.98 -0.40 -1.17
C VAL A 56 -4.10 -1.24 -1.77
N MET A 57 -4.92 -1.84 -0.93
CA MET A 57 -6.15 -2.49 -1.37
C MET A 57 -7.18 -1.43 -1.77
N ASN A 58 -8.00 -1.72 -2.78
CA ASN A 58 -8.99 -0.78 -3.27
C ASN A 58 -10.19 -0.66 -2.33
N TYR A 59 -9.98 0.08 -1.25
CA TYR A 59 -11.02 0.58 -0.35
C TYR A 59 -10.92 2.09 -0.30
N THR A 60 -12.04 2.79 -0.34
CA THR A 60 -12.07 4.25 -0.51
C THR A 60 -11.23 4.99 0.54
N GLY A 61 -11.36 4.65 1.82
CA GLY A 61 -10.60 5.28 2.89
C GLY A 61 -9.08 5.06 2.75
N ASP A 62 -8.68 3.82 2.47
CA ASP A 62 -7.27 3.48 2.30
C ASP A 62 -6.66 4.22 1.09
N VAL A 63 -7.32 4.17 -0.06
CA VAL A 63 -6.84 4.85 -1.28
C VAL A 63 -6.69 6.35 -1.06
N LEU A 64 -7.67 6.99 -0.40
CA LEU A 64 -7.63 8.43 -0.12
C LEU A 64 -6.52 8.79 0.87
N HIS A 65 -6.40 8.07 1.98
CA HIS A 65 -5.41 8.39 3.01
C HIS A 65 -3.97 8.11 2.57
N PHE A 66 -3.73 6.98 1.90
CA PHE A 66 -2.41 6.65 1.35
C PHE A 66 -2.04 7.59 0.19
N GLY A 67 -3.00 7.93 -0.67
CA GLY A 67 -2.81 8.90 -1.75
C GLY A 67 -2.42 10.28 -1.20
N LEU A 68 -3.15 10.78 -0.21
CA LEU A 68 -2.85 12.08 0.41
C LEU A 68 -1.49 12.07 1.14
N ALA A 69 -1.15 10.97 1.81
CA ALA A 69 0.16 10.83 2.46
C ALA A 69 1.30 10.86 1.44
N LYS A 70 1.13 10.19 0.28
CA LYS A 70 2.09 10.23 -0.82
C LYS A 70 2.29 11.66 -1.35
N GLU A 71 1.21 12.40 -1.54
CA GLU A 71 1.31 13.79 -2.02
C GLU A 71 1.99 14.71 -0.98
N LYS A 72 1.67 14.55 0.31
CA LYS A 72 2.37 15.28 1.38
C LYS A 72 3.87 14.91 1.43
N PHE A 73 4.19 13.64 1.27
CA PHE A 73 5.59 13.19 1.20
C PHE A 73 6.31 13.82 0.01
N ALA A 74 5.65 13.91 -1.14
CA ALA A 74 6.20 14.52 -2.35
C ALA A 74 6.50 16.02 -2.15
N ALA A 75 5.64 16.74 -1.45
CA ALA A 75 5.85 18.15 -1.13
C ALA A 75 7.06 18.35 -0.20
N LEU A 76 7.26 17.44 0.76
CA LEU A 76 8.37 17.51 1.71
C LEU A 76 9.71 16.99 1.12
N ASN A 77 9.65 16.04 0.19
CA ASN A 77 10.82 15.33 -0.34
C ASN A 77 10.70 15.15 -1.87
N PRO A 78 10.81 16.23 -2.68
CA PRO A 78 10.56 16.17 -4.12
C PRO A 78 11.42 15.13 -4.87
N GLU A 79 12.68 14.97 -4.48
CA GLU A 79 13.59 14.02 -5.13
C GLU A 79 13.23 12.56 -4.82
N ALA A 80 12.88 12.25 -3.58
CA ALA A 80 12.43 10.91 -3.19
C ALA A 80 11.06 10.58 -3.82
N ALA A 81 10.21 11.58 -4.01
CA ALA A 81 8.91 11.42 -4.64
C ALA A 81 9.00 10.93 -6.08
N LYS A 82 10.02 11.33 -6.83
CA LYS A 82 10.27 10.86 -8.21
C LYS A 82 10.44 9.33 -8.28
N LYS A 83 10.89 8.73 -7.19
CA LYS A 83 11.11 7.28 -7.04
C LYS A 83 10.01 6.60 -6.21
N THR A 84 8.93 7.31 -5.88
CA THR A 84 7.80 6.75 -5.13
C THR A 84 6.68 6.38 -6.09
N ARG A 85 6.22 5.13 -6.01
CA ARG A 85 5.11 4.61 -6.83
C ARG A 85 3.97 4.17 -5.94
N PHE A 86 2.76 4.24 -6.47
CA PHE A 86 1.52 3.90 -5.79
C PHE A 86 0.73 2.92 -6.65
N ILE A 87 0.40 1.76 -6.09
CA ILE A 87 -0.37 0.70 -6.75
C ILE A 87 -1.60 0.39 -5.93
N VAL A 88 -2.73 0.26 -6.62
CA VAL A 88 -4.01 -0.14 -6.01
C VAL A 88 -4.33 -1.57 -6.45
N SER A 89 -4.50 -2.46 -5.49
CA SER A 89 -4.93 -3.84 -5.73
C SER A 89 -6.44 -3.93 -5.80
N ALA A 90 -6.97 -4.54 -6.85
CA ALA A 90 -8.40 -4.62 -7.16
C ALA A 90 -8.76 -5.97 -7.79
N ASP A 91 -8.59 -7.03 -7.01
CA ASP A 91 -8.68 -8.43 -7.46
C ASP A 91 -10.04 -9.10 -7.22
N ASP A 92 -11.05 -8.39 -6.72
CA ASP A 92 -12.40 -8.93 -6.48
C ASP A 92 -13.14 -9.21 -7.79
N VAL A 93 -12.95 -10.40 -8.33
CA VAL A 93 -13.59 -10.84 -9.59
C VAL A 93 -15.09 -11.14 -9.44
N SER A 94 -15.65 -11.11 -8.24
CA SER A 94 -17.10 -11.21 -8.04
C SER A 94 -17.83 -10.00 -8.66
N VAL A 95 -17.13 -8.88 -8.79
CA VAL A 95 -17.60 -7.70 -9.50
C VAL A 95 -17.13 -7.75 -10.95
N GLY A 96 -18.03 -7.82 -11.92
CA GLY A 96 -17.71 -7.76 -13.35
C GLY A 96 -17.04 -6.44 -13.74
N ARG A 97 -16.19 -6.45 -14.76
CA ARG A 97 -15.51 -5.22 -15.21
C ARG A 97 -16.48 -4.12 -15.63
N GLU A 98 -17.60 -4.50 -16.26
CA GLU A 98 -18.63 -3.56 -16.70
C GLU A 98 -19.51 -3.06 -15.55
N GLN A 99 -19.54 -3.76 -14.42
CA GLN A 99 -20.35 -3.46 -13.25
C GLN A 99 -19.56 -2.81 -12.11
N SER A 100 -18.30 -2.43 -12.35
CA SER A 100 -17.42 -1.93 -11.30
C SER A 100 -17.84 -0.59 -10.68
N GLY A 101 -18.81 0.11 -11.29
CA GLY A 101 -19.30 1.38 -10.77
C GLY A 101 -18.19 2.45 -10.64
N ILE A 102 -18.43 3.41 -9.74
CA ILE A 102 -17.50 4.53 -9.50
C ILE A 102 -16.24 4.08 -8.73
N VAL A 103 -16.38 3.12 -7.80
CA VAL A 103 -15.28 2.71 -6.90
C VAL A 103 -14.46 1.53 -7.42
N GLY A 104 -14.95 0.80 -8.42
CA GLY A 104 -14.26 -0.35 -8.98
C GLY A 104 -14.32 -1.60 -8.09
N ARG A 105 -13.47 -2.58 -8.42
CA ARG A 105 -13.33 -3.83 -7.67
C ARG A 105 -12.60 -3.60 -6.36
N ARG A 106 -13.01 -4.31 -5.31
CA ARG A 106 -12.29 -4.31 -4.03
C ARG A 106 -10.95 -5.03 -4.14
N GLY A 107 -10.01 -4.70 -3.25
CA GLY A 107 -8.81 -5.52 -3.03
C GLY A 107 -9.13 -6.66 -2.07
N LEU A 108 -8.70 -7.87 -2.42
CA LEU A 108 -8.89 -9.09 -1.63
C LEU A 108 -7.56 -9.84 -1.46
N ALA A 109 -7.64 -11.15 -1.25
CA ALA A 109 -6.48 -12.01 -0.96
C ALA A 109 -5.40 -12.03 -2.04
N GLY A 110 -5.73 -11.71 -3.30
CA GLY A 110 -4.75 -11.56 -4.39
C GLY A 110 -3.68 -10.51 -4.11
N THR A 111 -3.95 -9.56 -3.22
CA THR A 111 -2.97 -8.56 -2.76
C THR A 111 -1.74 -9.22 -2.14
N THR A 112 -1.88 -10.39 -1.49
CA THR A 112 -0.74 -11.12 -0.90
C THR A 112 0.22 -11.62 -1.97
N LEU A 113 -0.28 -12.00 -3.15
CA LEU A 113 0.53 -12.37 -4.30
C LEU A 113 1.30 -11.15 -4.84
N ILE A 114 0.65 -9.99 -4.88
CA ILE A 114 1.30 -8.72 -5.25
C ILE A 114 2.45 -8.42 -4.30
N HIS A 115 2.25 -8.54 -2.99
CA HIS A 115 3.31 -8.36 -1.99
C HIS A 115 4.49 -9.31 -2.24
N LYS A 116 4.21 -10.59 -2.45
CA LYS A 116 5.24 -11.62 -2.65
C LYS A 116 6.03 -11.42 -3.94
N VAL A 117 5.34 -11.22 -5.07
CA VAL A 117 6.00 -11.06 -6.37
C VAL A 117 6.80 -9.75 -6.41
N SER A 118 6.18 -8.64 -6.01
CA SER A 118 6.85 -7.33 -6.02
C SER A 118 8.04 -7.30 -5.04
N GLY A 119 7.92 -7.94 -3.87
CA GLY A 119 8.98 -8.04 -2.89
C GLY A 119 10.17 -8.84 -3.40
N ALA A 120 9.91 -9.98 -4.03
CA ALA A 120 10.95 -10.81 -4.63
C ALA A 120 11.70 -10.08 -5.77
N VAL A 121 10.98 -9.30 -6.58
CA VAL A 121 11.60 -8.47 -7.63
C VAL A 121 12.43 -7.35 -7.00
N ALA A 122 11.87 -6.63 -6.03
CA ALA A 122 12.58 -5.55 -5.35
C ALA A 122 13.87 -6.03 -4.68
N ALA A 123 13.86 -7.21 -4.06
CA ALA A 123 15.03 -7.80 -3.43
C ALA A 123 16.16 -8.17 -4.41
N LYS A 124 15.81 -8.41 -5.69
CA LYS A 124 16.80 -8.74 -6.74
C LYS A 124 17.45 -7.52 -7.38
N VAL A 125 16.81 -6.36 -7.32
CA VAL A 125 17.25 -5.13 -8.02
C VAL A 125 17.72 -4.03 -7.08
N SER A 126 17.64 -4.24 -5.78
CA SER A 126 18.10 -3.29 -4.76
C SER A 126 19.51 -3.59 -4.24
#